data_d13a6f1d537ede3b776c82c900cb840a
#
_entry.id   d13a6f1d537ede3b776c82c900cb840a
#
_cell.length_a   1.000
_cell.length_b   1.000
_cell.length_c   1.000
_cell.angle_alpha   90.00
_cell.angle_beta   90.00
_cell.angle_gamma   90.00
#
_symmetry.space_group_name_H-M   'P 1'
#
loop_
_entity.id
_entity.type
_entity.pdbx_description
1 polymer ?
#
loop_
_entity_poly.entity_id
_entity_poly.type
_entity_poly.pdbx_seq_one_letter_code
_entity_poly.pdbx_strand_id
1 'polypeptide(L)'
;MGSGPRGALSLLLLLLAPPSRPAAGCPAPCDCAGTRVDCGRRGLTWASLPAAFPLDTTELVLTGNNLTALPPGLLDALPALRTAHLGANPWRCDCHLVPLRAWLAGQPERAPYRELRCSAPPALSGRLLPYLAEDELRAACAPGALCWGALAAQLLLLGLGLLHALLLLLLLCRLRRMRARARAAHPLSLTSPLVAEPAGVSES
;
A
#
# COMPACT_ATOMS: atom_id res chain seq x y z
N MET A 1 -11.64 0.74 63.73
CA MET A 1 -10.38 0.68 62.95
C MET A 1 -10.77 0.64 61.49
N GLY A 2 -10.82 1.79 60.85
CA GLY A 2 -11.29 1.93 59.47
C GLY A 2 -10.14 1.97 58.48
N SER A 3 -10.02 0.93 57.69
CA SER A 3 -9.10 0.91 56.55
C SER A 3 -9.77 1.61 55.37
N GLY A 4 -9.42 2.89 55.17
CA GLY A 4 -10.02 3.69 54.14
C GLY A 4 -9.53 3.35 52.72
N PRO A 5 -10.26 3.78 51.65
CA PRO A 5 -10.07 3.37 50.26
C PRO A 5 -8.86 3.99 49.56
N ARG A 6 -7.81 4.37 50.29
CA ARG A 6 -6.60 5.00 49.78
C ARG A 6 -5.69 4.06 48.98
N GLY A 7 -5.79 2.75 49.20
CA GLY A 7 -4.97 1.75 48.49
C GLY A 7 -5.44 1.47 47.05
N ALA A 8 -6.74 1.50 46.82
CA ALA A 8 -7.30 1.19 45.48
C ALA A 8 -7.04 2.28 44.44
N LEU A 9 -7.09 3.54 44.87
CA LEU A 9 -6.78 4.69 43.99
C LEU A 9 -5.29 4.71 43.59
N SER A 10 -4.39 4.31 44.50
CA SER A 10 -2.95 4.26 44.20
C SER A 10 -2.60 3.16 43.21
N LEU A 11 -3.29 2.01 43.27
CA LEU A 11 -3.11 0.91 42.31
C LEU A 11 -3.68 1.27 40.94
N LEU A 12 -4.80 1.99 40.89
CA LEU A 12 -5.41 2.42 39.63
C LEU A 12 -4.54 3.45 38.90
N LEU A 13 -3.88 4.36 39.64
CA LEU A 13 -2.93 5.33 39.07
C LEU A 13 -1.66 4.67 38.53
N LEU A 14 -1.21 3.56 39.13
CA LEU A 14 -0.08 2.78 38.60
C LEU A 14 -0.42 1.99 37.35
N LEU A 15 -1.68 1.60 37.15
CA LEU A 15 -2.13 0.90 35.94
C LEU A 15 -2.40 1.87 34.76
N LEU A 16 -2.60 3.17 35.03
CA LEU A 16 -2.80 4.20 34.02
C LEU A 16 -1.51 4.93 33.65
N ALA A 17 -0.39 4.64 34.32
CA ALA A 17 0.91 5.18 33.90
C ALA A 17 1.26 4.62 32.51
N PRO A 18 1.49 5.47 31.50
CA PRO A 18 1.97 4.98 30.21
C PRO A 18 3.27 4.20 30.45
N PRO A 19 3.47 3.05 29.76
CA PRO A 19 4.71 2.30 29.90
C PRO A 19 5.86 3.26 29.60
N SER A 20 6.68 3.53 30.62
CA SER A 20 7.93 4.26 30.45
C SER A 20 8.77 3.50 29.43
N ARG A 21 8.86 4.03 28.20
CA ARG A 21 9.77 3.47 27.20
C ARG A 21 11.16 3.48 27.83
N PRO A 22 11.85 2.32 27.88
CA PRO A 22 13.24 2.28 28.34
C PRO A 22 14.01 3.32 27.55
N ALA A 23 14.81 4.15 28.22
CA ALA A 23 15.72 5.06 27.56
C ALA A 23 16.53 4.21 26.58
N ALA A 24 16.36 4.45 25.28
CA ALA A 24 17.04 3.67 24.27
C ALA A 24 18.54 3.90 24.47
N GLY A 25 19.28 2.84 24.75
CA GLY A 25 20.74 2.89 24.70
C GLY A 25 21.19 3.27 23.29
N CYS A 26 22.50 3.42 23.08
CA CYS A 26 23.03 3.73 21.77
C CYS A 26 22.60 2.65 20.75
N PRO A 27 21.87 2.98 19.70
CA PRO A 27 21.36 1.99 18.76
C PRO A 27 22.48 1.52 17.82
N ALA A 28 22.67 0.22 17.68
CA ALA A 28 23.57 -0.31 16.66
C ALA A 28 23.03 0.02 15.25
N PRO A 29 23.85 0.35 14.26
CA PRO A 29 25.31 0.41 14.25
C PRO A 29 25.89 1.81 14.53
N CYS A 30 25.19 2.66 15.27
CA CYS A 30 25.62 4.05 15.54
C CYS A 30 26.57 4.12 16.74
N ASP A 31 27.35 5.22 16.81
CA ASP A 31 28.20 5.58 17.95
C ASP A 31 27.56 6.75 18.69
N CYS A 32 27.57 6.71 20.03
CA CYS A 32 27.00 7.76 20.85
C CYS A 32 28.07 8.44 21.70
N ALA A 33 28.07 9.76 21.68
CA ALA A 33 28.94 10.58 22.52
C ALA A 33 28.10 11.67 23.22
N GLY A 34 27.68 11.43 24.45
CA GLY A 34 26.74 12.26 25.15
C GLY A 34 25.37 12.27 24.42
N THR A 35 24.90 13.44 24.05
CA THR A 35 23.64 13.65 23.34
C THR A 35 23.77 13.64 21.81
N ARG A 36 24.98 13.37 21.30
CA ARG A 36 25.23 13.19 19.86
C ARG A 36 25.19 11.72 19.50
N VAL A 37 24.40 11.38 18.47
CA VAL A 37 24.31 10.05 17.88
C VAL A 37 24.88 10.11 16.47
N ASP A 38 25.96 9.37 16.21
CA ASP A 38 26.63 9.33 14.92
C ASP A 38 26.40 7.99 14.22
N CYS A 39 25.56 8.03 13.20
CA CYS A 39 25.28 6.92 12.30
C CYS A 39 25.83 7.19 10.89
N GLY A 40 26.76 8.11 10.74
CA GLY A 40 27.32 8.50 9.44
C GLY A 40 28.11 7.39 8.77
N ARG A 41 28.02 7.28 7.43
CA ARG A 41 28.79 6.35 6.60
C ARG A 41 28.68 4.88 7.00
N ARG A 42 27.53 4.46 7.49
CA ARG A 42 27.22 3.07 7.91
C ARG A 42 26.51 2.27 6.82
N GLY A 43 26.28 2.86 5.64
CA GLY A 43 25.54 2.22 4.56
C GLY A 43 24.07 2.00 4.89
N LEU A 44 23.51 2.78 5.82
CA LEU A 44 22.13 2.63 6.28
C LEU A 44 21.14 2.89 5.14
N THR A 45 20.15 2.04 5.09
CA THR A 45 18.96 2.15 4.24
C THR A 45 17.74 2.41 5.10
N TRP A 46 16.58 2.67 4.50
CA TRP A 46 15.29 2.72 5.20
C TRP A 46 15.05 1.51 6.12
N ALA A 47 15.37 0.30 5.63
CA ALA A 47 15.09 -0.94 6.36
C ALA A 47 16.07 -1.23 7.50
N SER A 48 17.30 -0.71 7.41
CA SER A 48 18.37 -0.91 8.41
C SER A 48 18.57 0.26 9.36
N LEU A 49 17.80 1.35 9.16
CA LEU A 49 17.84 2.50 10.06
C LEU A 49 17.25 2.11 11.42
N PRO A 50 17.90 2.48 12.56
CA PRO A 50 17.35 2.26 13.89
C PRO A 50 15.93 2.83 14.02
N ALA A 51 15.03 2.07 14.60
CA ALA A 51 13.62 2.46 14.76
C ALA A 51 13.42 3.57 15.81
N ALA A 52 14.36 3.73 16.73
CA ALA A 52 14.35 4.74 17.78
C ALA A 52 15.75 5.16 18.17
N PHE A 53 15.87 6.41 18.62
CA PHE A 53 17.08 7.02 19.15
C PHE A 53 16.85 7.50 20.58
N PRO A 54 17.90 7.75 21.40
CA PRO A 54 17.75 8.31 22.73
C PRO A 54 16.98 9.63 22.70
N LEU A 55 16.06 9.84 23.64
CA LEU A 55 15.18 11.03 23.67
C LEU A 55 15.93 12.33 23.97
N ASP A 56 17.09 12.23 24.56
CA ASP A 56 18.02 13.32 24.87
C ASP A 56 18.96 13.67 23.70
N THR A 57 18.80 13.01 22.53
CA THR A 57 19.60 13.29 21.33
C THR A 57 19.41 14.73 20.88
N THR A 58 20.46 15.51 20.89
CA THR A 58 20.48 16.89 20.38
C THR A 58 21.06 17.02 18.98
N GLU A 59 21.90 16.08 18.59
CA GLU A 59 22.57 16.03 17.29
C GLU A 59 22.51 14.61 16.72
N LEU A 60 21.94 14.46 15.52
CA LEU A 60 21.82 13.18 14.82
C LEU A 60 22.58 13.24 13.49
N VAL A 61 23.59 12.39 13.32
CA VAL A 61 24.38 12.32 12.09
C VAL A 61 23.96 11.11 11.27
N LEU A 62 23.40 11.35 10.10
CA LEU A 62 22.99 10.35 9.11
C LEU A 62 23.70 10.54 7.77
N THR A 63 24.71 11.39 7.72
CA THR A 63 25.44 11.75 6.49
C THR A 63 26.12 10.55 5.83
N GLY A 64 26.08 10.49 4.49
CA GLY A 64 26.84 9.49 3.72
C GLY A 64 26.28 8.07 3.82
N ASN A 65 24.99 7.92 3.94
CA ASN A 65 24.29 6.65 3.94
C ASN A 65 23.53 6.41 2.61
N ASN A 66 22.78 5.33 2.52
CA ASN A 66 21.92 4.97 1.39
C ASN A 66 20.44 5.28 1.67
N LEU A 67 20.18 6.36 2.41
CA LEU A 67 18.81 6.73 2.79
C LEU A 67 18.09 7.39 1.61
N THR A 68 16.97 6.81 1.22
CA THR A 68 16.09 7.38 0.19
C THR A 68 14.94 8.18 0.79
N ALA A 69 14.56 7.87 2.03
CA ALA A 69 13.59 8.58 2.85
C ALA A 69 13.89 8.31 4.34
N LEU A 70 13.15 8.97 5.23
CA LEU A 70 13.15 8.67 6.67
C LEU A 70 11.77 8.15 7.09
N PRO A 71 11.70 7.25 8.10
CA PRO A 71 10.43 6.87 8.70
C PRO A 71 9.65 8.10 9.18
N PRO A 72 8.35 8.18 8.90
CA PRO A 72 7.52 9.28 9.38
C PRO A 72 7.61 9.42 10.90
N GLY A 73 7.78 10.65 11.38
CA GLY A 73 7.85 10.94 12.81
C GLY A 73 9.18 10.60 13.48
N LEU A 74 10.18 10.07 12.77
CA LEU A 74 11.48 9.71 13.37
C LEU A 74 12.17 10.92 14.03
N LEU A 75 12.21 12.05 13.33
CA LEU A 75 12.82 13.28 13.84
C LEU A 75 11.90 14.00 14.83
N ASP A 76 10.60 13.92 14.65
CA ASP A 76 9.60 14.51 15.56
C ASP A 76 9.56 13.79 16.92
N ALA A 77 9.96 12.52 16.96
CA ALA A 77 10.05 11.75 18.19
C ALA A 77 11.23 12.15 19.09
N LEU A 78 12.09 13.07 18.65
CA LEU A 78 13.29 13.52 19.37
C LEU A 78 13.11 14.97 19.85
N PRO A 79 12.53 15.19 21.04
CA PRO A 79 12.16 16.52 21.53
C PRO A 79 13.39 17.43 21.80
N ALA A 80 14.55 16.85 22.04
CA ALA A 80 15.78 17.59 22.28
C ALA A 80 16.58 17.87 20.99
N LEU A 81 16.17 17.34 19.83
CA LEU A 81 16.91 17.42 18.58
C LEU A 81 17.02 18.86 18.09
N ARG A 82 18.25 19.32 17.90
CA ARG A 82 18.57 20.64 17.37
C ARG A 82 19.09 20.58 15.94
N THR A 83 19.89 19.57 15.64
CA THR A 83 20.54 19.44 14.32
C THR A 83 20.51 18.00 13.84
N ALA A 84 20.10 17.80 12.59
CA ALA A 84 20.20 16.52 11.90
C ALA A 84 21.10 16.69 10.66
N HIS A 85 22.18 15.92 10.57
CA HIS A 85 23.09 15.93 9.42
C HIS A 85 22.61 14.88 8.41
N LEU A 86 21.99 15.33 7.32
CA LEU A 86 21.28 14.51 6.34
C LEU A 86 21.99 14.46 4.98
N GLY A 87 23.14 15.11 4.84
CA GLY A 87 23.87 15.25 3.57
C GLY A 87 24.34 13.93 2.98
N ALA A 88 24.70 13.95 1.69
CA ALA A 88 25.26 12.80 0.98
C ALA A 88 24.41 11.50 1.11
N ASN A 89 23.12 11.62 0.96
CA ASN A 89 22.17 10.51 0.85
C ASN A 89 21.42 10.59 -0.48
N PRO A 90 21.04 9.45 -1.10
CA PRO A 90 20.32 9.42 -2.37
C PRO A 90 18.81 9.65 -2.15
N TRP A 91 18.42 10.84 -1.71
CA TRP A 91 17.02 11.17 -1.40
C TRP A 91 16.10 10.97 -2.59
N ARG A 92 15.00 10.24 -2.37
CA ARG A 92 13.94 10.04 -3.34
C ARG A 92 12.81 11.03 -3.05
N CYS A 93 12.70 12.06 -3.89
CA CYS A 93 11.74 13.15 -3.72
C CYS A 93 10.36 12.76 -4.26
N ASP A 94 9.67 11.94 -3.50
CA ASP A 94 8.28 11.52 -3.71
C ASP A 94 7.46 11.73 -2.42
N CYS A 95 6.23 11.21 -2.35
CA CYS A 95 5.36 11.39 -1.20
C CYS A 95 5.93 10.85 0.11
N HIS A 96 6.86 9.88 0.08
CA HIS A 96 7.52 9.39 1.28
C HIS A 96 8.45 10.44 1.91
N LEU A 97 8.83 11.47 1.15
CA LEU A 97 9.68 12.55 1.64
C LEU A 97 8.89 13.76 2.20
N VAL A 98 7.56 13.77 2.05
CA VAL A 98 6.70 14.85 2.59
C VAL A 98 6.91 15.09 4.09
N PRO A 99 6.99 14.06 4.96
CA PRO A 99 7.25 14.27 6.38
C PRO A 99 8.60 14.97 6.65
N LEU A 100 9.68 14.53 5.98
CA LEU A 100 10.99 15.16 6.11
C LEU A 100 10.95 16.61 5.61
N ARG A 101 10.28 16.87 4.49
CA ARG A 101 10.12 18.25 3.95
C ARG A 101 9.38 19.15 4.93
N ALA A 102 8.32 18.64 5.58
CA ALA A 102 7.56 19.37 6.60
C ALA A 102 8.44 19.69 7.82
N TRP A 103 9.19 18.69 8.31
CA TRP A 103 10.12 18.88 9.41
C TRP A 103 11.20 19.95 9.08
N LEU A 104 11.80 19.91 7.89
CA LEU A 104 12.78 20.90 7.42
C LEU A 104 12.20 22.33 7.35
N ALA A 105 10.91 22.46 7.00
CA ALA A 105 10.23 23.75 6.96
C ALA A 105 10.07 24.38 8.34
N GLY A 106 9.94 23.55 9.38
CA GLY A 106 9.82 23.96 10.77
C GLY A 106 11.15 24.32 11.44
N GLN A 107 12.31 24.05 10.79
CA GLN A 107 13.60 24.31 11.40
C GLN A 107 13.93 25.81 11.41
N PRO A 108 14.34 26.37 12.56
CA PRO A 108 14.72 27.79 12.67
C PRO A 108 16.00 28.07 11.88
N GLU A 109 16.96 27.14 11.88
CA GLU A 109 18.19 27.23 11.12
C GLU A 109 18.16 26.33 9.89
N ARG A 110 18.20 26.93 8.71
CA ARG A 110 18.11 26.24 7.43
C ARG A 110 19.47 26.02 6.75
N ALA A 111 20.53 26.65 7.26
CA ALA A 111 21.85 26.60 6.64
C ALA A 111 22.36 25.15 6.44
N PRO A 112 22.23 24.22 7.39
CA PRO A 112 22.71 22.84 7.24
C PRO A 112 22.00 22.04 6.14
N TYR A 113 20.81 22.48 5.72
CA TYR A 113 19.92 21.72 4.82
C TYR A 113 19.87 22.25 3.38
N ARG A 114 20.53 23.40 3.12
CA ARG A 114 20.44 24.10 1.82
C ARG A 114 20.90 23.26 0.63
N GLU A 115 21.80 22.31 0.84
CA GLU A 115 22.42 21.52 -0.21
C GLU A 115 21.83 20.11 -0.35
N LEU A 116 20.78 19.79 0.40
CA LEU A 116 20.09 18.53 0.24
C LEU A 116 19.45 18.44 -1.14
N ARG A 117 19.83 17.43 -1.93
CA ARG A 117 19.36 17.24 -3.31
C ARG A 117 18.62 15.94 -3.48
N CYS A 118 17.66 15.98 -4.40
CA CYS A 118 16.96 14.81 -4.88
C CYS A 118 17.85 13.98 -5.80
N SER A 119 17.89 12.66 -5.62
CA SER A 119 18.50 11.71 -6.56
C SER A 119 17.47 11.07 -7.48
N ALA A 120 16.22 10.97 -7.05
CA ALA A 120 15.10 10.39 -7.78
C ALA A 120 13.79 11.11 -7.39
N PRO A 121 12.72 11.02 -8.21
CA PRO A 121 12.66 10.50 -9.56
C PRO A 121 13.42 11.38 -10.56
N PRO A 122 13.63 10.94 -11.83
CA PRO A 122 14.39 11.70 -12.82
C PRO A 122 13.91 13.14 -13.03
N ALA A 123 12.59 13.36 -12.97
CA ALA A 123 11.99 14.69 -13.12
C ALA A 123 12.39 15.69 -12.02
N LEU A 124 12.76 15.20 -10.83
CA LEU A 124 13.17 16.02 -9.69
C LEU A 124 14.65 15.87 -9.34
N SER A 125 15.40 15.04 -10.09
CA SER A 125 16.83 14.80 -9.82
C SER A 125 17.62 16.10 -9.87
N GLY A 126 18.52 16.26 -8.89
CA GLY A 126 19.37 17.47 -8.73
C GLY A 126 18.65 18.67 -8.11
N ARG A 127 17.33 18.67 -7.98
CA ARG A 127 16.61 19.78 -7.32
C ARG A 127 16.88 19.79 -5.83
N LEU A 128 16.86 20.99 -5.26
CA LEU A 128 17.09 21.22 -3.84
C LEU A 128 15.83 20.86 -3.03
N LEU A 129 15.94 19.87 -2.18
CA LEU A 129 14.85 19.31 -1.38
C LEU A 129 14.10 20.35 -0.51
N PRO A 130 14.79 21.28 0.21
CA PRO A 130 14.10 22.24 1.07
C PRO A 130 13.18 23.22 0.32
N TYR A 131 13.40 23.38 -0.99
CA TYR A 131 12.66 24.35 -1.83
C TYR A 131 11.59 23.67 -2.71
N LEU A 132 11.41 22.35 -2.60
CA LEU A 132 10.33 21.66 -3.31
C LEU A 132 8.98 21.99 -2.68
N ALA A 133 7.99 22.19 -3.52
CA ALA A 133 6.61 22.30 -3.07
C ALA A 133 6.06 20.91 -2.70
N GLU A 134 5.11 20.87 -1.77
CA GLU A 134 4.55 19.60 -1.30
C GLU A 134 3.72 18.90 -2.38
N ASP A 135 3.04 19.65 -3.22
CA ASP A 135 2.29 19.15 -4.37
C ASP A 135 3.20 18.50 -5.42
N GLU A 136 4.43 19.01 -5.64
CA GLU A 136 5.42 18.38 -6.50
C GLU A 136 5.84 17.01 -5.96
N LEU A 137 6.04 16.88 -4.65
CA LEU A 137 6.38 15.60 -3.99
C LEU A 137 5.21 14.61 -4.08
N ARG A 138 3.99 15.09 -3.87
CA ARG A 138 2.78 14.26 -3.96
C ARG A 138 2.49 13.82 -5.41
N ALA A 139 2.70 14.69 -6.37
CA ALA A 139 2.55 14.36 -7.80
C ALA A 139 3.53 13.26 -8.24
N ALA A 140 4.74 13.22 -7.68
CA ALA A 140 5.73 12.17 -7.94
C ALA A 140 5.32 10.78 -7.42
N CYS A 141 4.29 10.70 -6.57
CA CYS A 141 3.67 9.47 -6.09
C CYS A 141 2.36 9.12 -6.80
N ALA A 142 1.99 9.85 -7.85
CA ALA A 142 0.83 9.48 -8.63
C ALA A 142 0.90 8.00 -9.01
N PRO A 143 -0.22 7.27 -8.96
CA PRO A 143 -0.24 5.83 -9.17
C PRO A 143 0.45 5.53 -10.49
N GLY A 144 1.59 4.87 -10.40
CA GLY A 144 2.39 4.53 -11.56
C GLY A 144 1.54 3.74 -12.57
N ALA A 145 1.99 3.68 -13.82
CA ALA A 145 1.35 3.00 -14.95
C ALA A 145 0.81 1.57 -14.64
N LEU A 146 1.30 0.95 -13.56
CA LEU A 146 0.83 -0.36 -13.06
C LEU A 146 -0.65 -0.35 -12.64
N CYS A 147 -1.17 0.73 -12.02
CA CYS A 147 -2.59 0.81 -11.65
C CYS A 147 -3.49 0.97 -12.88
N TRP A 148 -3.06 1.74 -13.87
CA TRP A 148 -3.77 1.87 -15.14
C TRP A 148 -3.74 0.58 -15.95
N GLY A 149 -2.58 -0.12 -15.96
CA GLY A 149 -2.44 -1.43 -16.61
C GLY A 149 -3.35 -2.50 -15.99
N ALA A 150 -3.44 -2.54 -14.67
CA ALA A 150 -4.34 -3.47 -13.97
C ALA A 150 -5.82 -3.18 -14.24
N LEU A 151 -6.23 -1.90 -14.23
CA LEU A 151 -7.58 -1.47 -14.59
C LEU A 151 -7.91 -1.81 -16.05
N ALA A 152 -7.02 -1.52 -16.99
CA ALA A 152 -7.19 -1.84 -18.39
C ALA A 152 -7.32 -3.34 -18.62
N ALA A 153 -6.47 -4.17 -17.98
CA ALA A 153 -6.55 -5.62 -18.06
C ALA A 153 -7.88 -6.16 -17.50
N GLN A 154 -8.35 -5.60 -16.39
CA GLN A 154 -9.61 -6.00 -15.76
C GLN A 154 -10.83 -5.64 -16.63
N LEU A 155 -10.83 -4.46 -17.25
CA LEU A 155 -11.89 -4.05 -18.20
C LEU A 155 -11.88 -4.93 -19.45
N LEU A 156 -10.70 -5.31 -19.94
CA LEU A 156 -10.55 -6.17 -21.11
C LEU A 156 -11.07 -7.59 -20.83
N LEU A 157 -10.77 -8.15 -19.66
CA LEU A 157 -11.31 -9.46 -19.23
C LEU A 157 -12.83 -9.44 -19.07
N LEU A 158 -13.39 -8.38 -18.48
CA LEU A 158 -14.82 -8.19 -18.38
C LEU A 158 -15.50 -8.10 -19.76
N GLY A 159 -14.90 -7.33 -20.69
CA GLY A 159 -15.38 -7.22 -22.07
C GLY A 159 -15.39 -8.55 -22.80
N LEU A 160 -14.29 -9.32 -22.70
CA LEU A 160 -14.21 -10.67 -23.27
C LEU A 160 -15.23 -11.63 -22.65
N GLY A 161 -15.44 -11.57 -21.34
CA GLY A 161 -16.45 -12.38 -20.64
C GLY A 161 -17.86 -12.08 -21.12
N LEU A 162 -18.22 -10.80 -21.25
CA LEU A 162 -19.53 -10.38 -21.78
C LEU A 162 -19.73 -10.81 -23.23
N LEU A 163 -18.70 -10.67 -24.07
CA LEU A 163 -18.74 -11.12 -25.46
C LEU A 163 -18.97 -12.64 -25.55
N HIS A 164 -18.24 -13.39 -24.72
CA HIS A 164 -18.40 -14.86 -24.68
C HIS A 164 -19.82 -15.28 -24.23
N ALA A 165 -20.36 -14.62 -23.19
CA ALA A 165 -21.72 -14.86 -22.72
C ALA A 165 -22.78 -14.56 -23.82
N LEU A 166 -22.58 -13.45 -24.56
CA LEU A 166 -23.46 -13.09 -25.67
C LEU A 166 -23.41 -14.12 -26.80
N LEU A 167 -22.21 -14.59 -27.19
CA LEU A 167 -22.07 -15.64 -28.19
C LEU A 167 -22.73 -16.95 -27.78
N LEU A 168 -22.56 -17.36 -26.52
CA LEU A 168 -23.27 -18.54 -25.99
C LEU A 168 -24.79 -18.38 -26.05
N LEU A 169 -25.29 -17.21 -25.65
CA LEU A 169 -26.73 -16.91 -25.72
C LEU A 169 -27.26 -17.00 -27.15
N LEU A 170 -26.55 -16.43 -28.12
CA LEU A 170 -26.91 -16.48 -29.54
C LEU A 170 -26.90 -17.92 -30.06
N LEU A 171 -25.88 -18.71 -29.69
CA LEU A 171 -25.83 -20.15 -30.05
C LEU A 171 -27.01 -20.92 -29.46
N LEU A 172 -27.32 -20.70 -28.18
CA LEU A 172 -28.49 -21.34 -27.55
C LEU A 172 -29.82 -20.93 -28.21
N CYS A 173 -29.95 -19.66 -28.56
CA CYS A 173 -31.13 -19.19 -29.33
C CYS A 173 -31.21 -19.84 -30.70
N ARG A 174 -30.11 -19.97 -31.42
CA ARG A 174 -30.07 -20.69 -32.72
C ARG A 174 -30.43 -22.16 -32.56
N LEU A 175 -29.83 -22.85 -31.58
CA LEU A 175 -30.17 -24.26 -31.31
C LEU A 175 -31.64 -24.46 -30.94
N ARG A 176 -32.20 -23.57 -30.11
CA ARG A 176 -33.64 -23.61 -29.77
C ARG A 176 -34.49 -23.42 -31.02
N ARG A 177 -34.15 -22.48 -31.89
CA ARG A 177 -34.87 -22.27 -33.17
C ARG A 177 -34.76 -23.50 -34.10
N MET A 178 -33.58 -24.11 -34.20
CA MET A 178 -33.39 -25.33 -34.99
C MET A 178 -34.21 -26.50 -34.43
N ARG A 179 -34.22 -26.70 -33.11
CA ARG A 179 -35.02 -27.72 -32.44
C ARG A 179 -36.55 -27.49 -32.64
N ALA A 180 -36.97 -26.23 -32.58
CA ALA A 180 -38.41 -25.89 -32.85
C ALA A 180 -38.76 -26.19 -34.30
N ARG A 181 -37.90 -25.88 -35.27
CA ARG A 181 -38.13 -26.21 -36.70
C ARG A 181 -38.12 -27.72 -36.94
N ALA A 182 -37.24 -28.47 -36.30
CA ALA A 182 -37.20 -29.96 -36.42
C ALA A 182 -38.45 -30.59 -35.84
N ARG A 183 -38.99 -30.08 -34.73
CA ARG A 183 -40.28 -30.55 -34.17
C ARG A 183 -41.46 -30.21 -35.04
N ALA A 184 -41.45 -29.08 -35.73
CA ALA A 184 -42.50 -28.69 -36.66
C ALA A 184 -42.46 -29.48 -37.98
N ALA A 185 -41.26 -29.93 -38.39
CA ALA A 185 -41.06 -30.70 -39.62
C ALA A 185 -41.39 -32.20 -39.48
N HIS A 186 -41.45 -32.75 -38.26
CA HIS A 186 -41.91 -34.10 -37.96
C HIS A 186 -43.10 -34.05 -36.99
N PRO A 187 -44.33 -33.84 -37.48
CA PRO A 187 -45.50 -34.20 -36.71
C PRO A 187 -45.53 -35.74 -36.68
N LEU A 188 -45.17 -36.33 -35.56
CA LEU A 188 -45.39 -37.76 -35.32
C LEU A 188 -46.90 -37.96 -35.31
N SER A 189 -47.42 -38.36 -36.48
CA SER A 189 -48.79 -38.89 -36.59
C SER A 189 -48.77 -40.24 -35.89
N LEU A 190 -49.14 -40.28 -34.63
CA LEU A 190 -49.39 -41.47 -33.84
C LEU A 190 -50.86 -41.97 -34.09
N THR A 191 -51.35 -41.83 -35.29
CA THR A 191 -52.62 -42.43 -35.70
C THR A 191 -52.35 -43.37 -36.86
N SER A 192 -51.72 -44.50 -36.58
CA SER A 192 -51.95 -45.69 -37.44
C SER A 192 -53.25 -46.35 -37.00
N PRO A 193 -54.24 -46.46 -37.86
CA PRO A 193 -55.39 -47.28 -37.55
C PRO A 193 -54.96 -48.73 -37.47
N LEU A 194 -55.31 -49.40 -36.38
CA LEU A 194 -55.23 -50.85 -36.23
C LEU A 194 -56.00 -51.48 -37.38
N VAL A 195 -55.33 -52.19 -38.27
CA VAL A 195 -55.95 -53.01 -39.30
C VAL A 195 -56.87 -54.08 -38.62
N ALA A 196 -58.18 -54.00 -38.84
CA ALA A 196 -59.10 -55.04 -38.42
C ALA A 196 -58.79 -56.29 -39.22
N GLU A 197 -58.61 -57.41 -38.55
CA GLU A 197 -58.49 -58.78 -39.11
C GLU A 197 -59.82 -59.20 -39.67
N PRO A 198 -59.90 -59.74 -40.92
CA PRO A 198 -61.09 -60.24 -41.45
C PRO A 198 -61.51 -61.62 -40.85
N ALA A 199 -62.73 -61.67 -40.32
CA ALA A 199 -63.31 -62.89 -39.79
C ALA A 199 -63.35 -63.96 -40.88
N GLY A 200 -62.79 -65.14 -40.57
CA GLY A 200 -62.89 -66.31 -41.42
C GLY A 200 -64.25 -66.81 -41.61
N VAL A 201 -64.55 -67.07 -42.85
CA VAL A 201 -65.79 -67.75 -43.27
C VAL A 201 -65.57 -69.26 -43.06
N SER A 202 -66.46 -69.88 -42.27
CA SER A 202 -66.57 -71.33 -42.15
C SER A 202 -67.52 -71.81 -43.28
N GLU A 203 -67.11 -72.81 -43.99
CA GLU A 203 -68.05 -73.67 -44.77
C GLU A 203 -67.74 -75.13 -44.50
N SER A 204 -68.77 -75.78 -44.06
CA SER A 204 -69.24 -77.20 -44.12
C SER A 204 -68.25 -78.31 -44.42
#